data_0aaba1da56daebc428ae9fc99d09f32a
#
_entry.id   0aaba1da56daebc428ae9fc99d09f32a
#
_cell.length_a   1.000
_cell.length_b   1.000
_cell.length_c   1.000
_cell.angle_alpha   90.00
_cell.angle_beta   90.00
_cell.angle_gamma   90.00
#
_symmetry.space_group_name_H-M   'P 1'
#
loop_
_entity.id
_entity.type
_entity.pdbx_description
1 polymer ?
#
loop_
_entity_poly.entity_id
_entity_poly.type
_entity_poly.pdbx_seq_one_letter_code
_entity_poly.pdbx_strand_id
1 'polypeptide(L)'
;DENRIIVTAPAGCGKTTAMVSKIARELSNGHILSNKKILAMTFSVNAAMKIKDSLKALLPELVENIQKYLAKVDVANYHNFAMRILFKHGYCLNGEFTHLSDFKIVDEDSPLLNTFITSADSDKLKKVNDAVKASNKEELIAALDDYWDILNRKLITNHVITYNGILISAIKLLRETQISSFYKQYYQMIIIDEFQDTNLLGYLLIKKLIGNNMI
;
A
#
# COMPACT_ATOMS: atom_id res chain seq x y z
N ASP A 1 -19.89 -13.86 -4.16
CA ASP A 1 -18.48 -14.30 -4.10
C ASP A 1 -18.15 -14.58 -2.65
N GLU A 2 -18.01 -15.85 -2.28
CA GLU A 2 -17.72 -16.29 -0.89
C GLU A 2 -16.34 -15.82 -0.39
N ASN A 3 -15.53 -15.25 -1.27
CA ASN A 3 -14.16 -14.83 -0.97
C ASN A 3 -14.04 -13.34 -0.61
N ARG A 4 -15.13 -12.58 -0.60
CA ARG A 4 -15.10 -11.14 -0.28
C ARG A 4 -16.08 -10.85 0.83
N ILE A 5 -15.57 -10.36 1.96
CA ILE A 5 -16.35 -10.04 3.15
C ILE A 5 -16.17 -8.57 3.48
N ILE A 6 -17.27 -7.84 3.61
CA ILE A 6 -17.28 -6.47 4.10
C ILE A 6 -17.92 -6.48 5.49
N VAL A 7 -17.17 -5.99 6.48
CA VAL A 7 -17.65 -5.86 7.86
C VAL A 7 -17.90 -4.37 8.13
N THR A 8 -19.15 -4.02 8.38
CA THR A 8 -19.55 -2.67 8.76
C THR A 8 -19.95 -2.64 10.22
N ALA A 9 -19.38 -1.70 10.98
CA ALA A 9 -19.75 -1.46 12.38
C ALA A 9 -19.39 -0.02 12.77
N PRO A 10 -20.10 0.59 13.73
CA PRO A 10 -19.73 1.90 14.27
C PRO A 10 -18.30 1.97 14.80
N ALA A 11 -17.78 3.17 15.01
CA ALA A 11 -16.47 3.36 15.65
C ALA A 11 -16.49 2.75 17.06
N GLY A 12 -15.37 2.14 17.47
CA GLY A 12 -15.24 1.53 18.81
C GLY A 12 -15.89 0.14 18.99
N CYS A 13 -16.60 -0.38 17.99
CA CYS A 13 -17.28 -1.70 18.06
C CYS A 13 -16.38 -2.91 17.78
N GLY A 14 -15.06 -2.79 17.94
CA GLY A 14 -14.15 -3.93 17.88
C GLY A 14 -13.80 -4.43 16.48
N LYS A 15 -13.94 -3.60 15.40
CA LYS A 15 -13.57 -3.98 14.02
C LYS A 15 -12.12 -4.50 13.93
N THR A 16 -11.16 -3.75 14.48
CA THR A 16 -9.75 -4.14 14.50
C THR A 16 -9.53 -5.42 15.30
N THR A 17 -10.24 -5.62 16.41
CA THR A 17 -10.19 -6.87 17.20
C THR A 17 -10.71 -8.05 16.38
N ALA A 18 -11.82 -7.89 15.68
CA ALA A 18 -12.37 -8.93 14.80
C ALA A 18 -11.41 -9.29 13.68
N MET A 19 -10.75 -8.29 13.06
CA MET A 19 -9.70 -8.47 12.07
C MET A 19 -8.52 -9.28 12.63
N VAL A 20 -7.99 -8.89 13.79
CA VAL A 20 -6.87 -9.60 14.44
C VAL A 20 -7.28 -11.04 14.78
N SER A 21 -8.47 -11.27 15.32
CA SER A 21 -9.00 -12.60 15.63
C SER A 21 -9.15 -13.45 14.36
N LYS A 22 -9.61 -12.86 13.26
CA LYS A 22 -9.71 -13.56 11.95
C LYS A 22 -8.32 -13.98 11.47
N ILE A 23 -7.33 -13.09 11.50
CA ILE A 23 -5.94 -13.40 11.11
C ILE A 23 -5.40 -14.55 11.98
N ALA A 24 -5.51 -14.43 13.29
CA ALA A 24 -5.00 -15.43 14.23
C ALA A 24 -5.65 -16.81 14.00
N ARG A 25 -6.96 -16.84 13.74
CA ARG A 25 -7.71 -18.07 13.45
C ARG A 25 -7.27 -18.71 12.13
N GLU A 26 -7.10 -17.94 11.05
CA GLU A 26 -6.64 -18.46 9.77
C GLU A 26 -5.22 -19.06 9.87
N LEU A 27 -4.38 -18.44 10.68
CA LEU A 27 -3.02 -18.93 10.95
C LEU A 27 -3.04 -20.21 11.78
N SER A 28 -3.76 -20.23 12.92
CA SER A 28 -3.80 -21.38 13.84
C SER A 28 -4.42 -22.62 13.21
N ASN A 29 -5.44 -22.45 12.36
CA ASN A 29 -6.09 -23.55 11.63
C ASN A 29 -5.26 -24.05 10.44
N GLY A 30 -4.10 -23.45 10.14
CA GLY A 30 -3.25 -23.88 9.03
C GLY A 30 -3.81 -23.56 7.64
N HIS A 31 -4.81 -22.66 7.54
CA HIS A 31 -5.43 -22.30 6.26
C HIS A 31 -4.48 -21.53 5.34
N ILE A 32 -3.45 -20.87 5.90
CA ILE A 32 -2.46 -20.15 5.12
C ILE A 32 -1.31 -21.07 4.74
N LEU A 33 -1.17 -21.34 3.45
CA LEU A 33 -0.14 -22.22 2.90
C LEU A 33 1.27 -21.77 3.33
N SER A 34 2.23 -22.71 3.34
CA SER A 34 3.58 -22.46 3.86
C SER A 34 4.32 -21.34 3.13
N ASN A 35 4.12 -21.21 1.82
CA ASN A 35 4.73 -20.23 0.93
C ASN A 35 3.87 -18.98 0.69
N LYS A 36 2.77 -18.83 1.43
CA LYS A 36 1.84 -17.69 1.29
C LYS A 36 1.82 -16.84 2.56
N LYS A 37 1.33 -15.62 2.40
CA LYS A 37 1.17 -14.66 3.49
C LYS A 37 -0.22 -14.03 3.54
N ILE A 38 -0.50 -13.39 4.66
CA ILE A 38 -1.61 -12.45 4.85
C ILE A 38 -1.04 -11.04 4.72
N LEU A 39 -1.71 -10.19 3.95
CA LEU A 39 -1.47 -8.75 3.93
C LEU A 39 -2.55 -8.05 4.76
N ALA A 40 -2.16 -7.45 5.88
CA ALA A 40 -3.01 -6.63 6.71
C ALA A 40 -2.69 -5.16 6.46
N MET A 41 -3.62 -4.43 5.85
CA MET A 41 -3.46 -3.03 5.49
C MET A 41 -4.29 -2.13 6.38
N THR A 42 -3.76 -0.97 6.69
CA THR A 42 -4.43 0.07 7.46
C THR A 42 -4.02 1.46 6.98
N PHE A 43 -4.77 2.48 7.39
CA PHE A 43 -4.49 3.85 6.98
C PHE A 43 -3.21 4.42 7.62
N SER A 44 -2.97 4.17 8.91
CA SER A 44 -1.89 4.82 9.67
C SER A 44 -0.81 3.86 10.15
N VAL A 45 0.40 4.39 10.39
CA VAL A 45 1.51 3.65 11.03
C VAL A 45 1.13 3.16 12.42
N ASN A 46 0.45 4.00 13.21
CA ASN A 46 0.03 3.65 14.56
C ASN A 46 -0.98 2.50 14.58
N ALA A 47 -1.93 2.49 13.65
CA ALA A 47 -2.87 1.38 13.50
C ALA A 47 -2.14 0.08 13.09
N ALA A 48 -1.17 0.17 12.19
CA ALA A 48 -0.34 -0.99 11.83
C ALA A 48 0.44 -1.55 13.03
N MET A 49 0.97 -0.70 13.89
CA MET A 49 1.64 -1.12 15.14
C MET A 49 0.66 -1.82 16.09
N LYS A 50 -0.52 -1.23 16.34
CA LYS A 50 -1.56 -1.83 17.18
C LYS A 50 -1.98 -3.23 16.70
N ILE A 51 -2.15 -3.41 15.38
CA ILE A 51 -2.46 -4.74 14.80
C ILE A 51 -1.35 -5.74 15.10
N LYS A 52 -0.07 -5.35 14.92
CA LYS A 52 1.08 -6.21 15.23
C LYS A 52 1.14 -6.59 16.70
N ASP A 53 0.94 -5.64 17.60
CA ASP A 53 0.99 -5.88 19.05
C ASP A 53 -0.19 -6.75 19.51
N SER A 54 -1.39 -6.52 18.97
CA SER A 54 -2.55 -7.38 19.24
C SER A 54 -2.35 -8.82 18.73
N LEU A 55 -1.73 -9.00 17.56
CA LEU A 55 -1.36 -10.35 17.08
C LEU A 55 -0.33 -11.03 17.97
N LYS A 56 0.69 -10.31 18.45
CA LYS A 56 1.69 -10.84 19.38
C LYS A 56 1.06 -11.22 20.75
N ALA A 57 0.04 -10.50 21.17
CA ALA A 57 -0.67 -10.81 22.42
C ALA A 57 -1.58 -12.04 22.26
N LEU A 58 -2.27 -12.17 21.13
CA LEU A 58 -3.28 -13.22 20.92
C LEU A 58 -2.69 -14.55 20.47
N LEU A 59 -1.68 -14.55 19.62
CA LEU A 59 -1.12 -15.78 19.03
C LEU A 59 -0.56 -16.78 20.05
N PRO A 60 0.08 -16.37 21.19
CA PRO A 60 0.54 -17.33 22.21
C PRO A 60 -0.55 -18.23 22.79
N GLU A 61 -1.79 -17.76 22.79
CA GLU A 61 -2.94 -18.54 23.29
C GLU A 61 -3.39 -19.62 22.29
N LEU A 62 -2.97 -19.53 21.04
CA LEU A 62 -3.45 -20.35 19.93
C LEU A 62 -2.38 -21.27 19.33
N VAL A 63 -1.08 -20.90 19.44
CA VAL A 63 0.01 -21.60 18.76
C VAL A 63 1.32 -21.57 19.56
N GLU A 64 2.10 -22.65 19.47
CA GLU A 64 3.37 -22.76 20.22
C GLU A 64 4.50 -21.91 19.61
N ASN A 65 4.62 -21.88 18.27
CA ASN A 65 5.70 -21.17 17.59
C ASN A 65 5.24 -19.85 16.97
N ILE A 66 5.13 -18.83 17.80
CA ILE A 66 4.63 -17.50 17.44
C ILE A 66 5.42 -16.88 16.28
N GLN A 67 6.74 -17.00 16.27
CA GLN A 67 7.61 -16.38 15.26
C GLN A 67 7.30 -16.89 13.84
N LYS A 68 7.04 -18.19 13.72
CA LYS A 68 6.65 -18.81 12.45
C LYS A 68 5.35 -18.20 11.90
N TYR A 69 4.40 -17.91 12.76
CA TYR A 69 3.09 -17.38 12.37
C TYR A 69 3.14 -15.87 12.11
N LEU A 70 3.87 -15.11 12.94
CA LEU A 70 4.09 -13.67 12.70
C LEU A 70 4.82 -13.41 11.38
N ALA A 71 5.75 -14.27 10.99
CA ALA A 71 6.45 -14.17 9.70
C ALA A 71 5.51 -14.32 8.49
N LYS A 72 4.31 -14.89 8.69
CA LYS A 72 3.28 -15.02 7.65
C LYS A 72 2.36 -13.81 7.52
N VAL A 73 2.51 -12.79 8.36
CA VAL A 73 1.65 -11.61 8.33
C VAL A 73 2.48 -10.37 8.01
N ASP A 74 2.22 -9.77 6.89
CA ASP A 74 2.76 -8.46 6.52
C ASP A 74 1.73 -7.38 6.92
N VAL A 75 2.05 -6.60 7.95
CA VAL A 75 1.22 -5.46 8.38
C VAL A 75 1.87 -4.18 7.90
N ALA A 76 1.12 -3.35 7.18
CA ALA A 76 1.63 -2.09 6.62
C ALA A 76 0.51 -1.05 6.42
N ASN A 77 0.87 0.23 6.36
CA ASN A 77 0.02 1.22 5.72
C ASN A 77 0.29 1.24 4.20
N TYR A 78 -0.53 1.96 3.44
CA TYR A 78 -0.46 2.01 1.98
C TYR A 78 0.91 2.45 1.46
N HIS A 79 1.49 3.52 2.04
CA HIS A 79 2.78 4.06 1.63
C HIS A 79 3.93 3.10 1.96
N ASN A 80 3.94 2.51 3.16
CA ASN A 80 4.97 1.53 3.53
C ASN A 80 4.90 0.28 2.65
N PHE A 81 3.70 -0.15 2.27
CA PHE A 81 3.55 -1.26 1.35
C PHE A 81 4.04 -0.91 -0.06
N ALA A 82 3.66 0.26 -0.58
CA ALA A 82 4.13 0.76 -1.86
C ALA A 82 5.67 0.92 -1.89
N MET A 83 6.27 1.46 -0.82
CA MET A 83 7.73 1.55 -0.69
C MET A 83 8.40 0.17 -0.75
N ARG A 84 7.84 -0.87 -0.13
CA ARG A 84 8.37 -2.24 -0.25
C ARG A 84 8.35 -2.75 -1.69
N ILE A 85 7.31 -2.40 -2.46
CA ILE A 85 7.24 -2.74 -3.89
C ILE A 85 8.36 -2.01 -4.65
N LEU A 86 8.55 -0.71 -4.38
CA LEU A 86 9.60 0.10 -5.01
C LEU A 86 11.00 -0.40 -4.67
N PHE A 87 11.30 -0.73 -3.42
CA PHE A 87 12.58 -1.32 -3.03
C PHE A 87 12.91 -2.62 -3.78
N LYS A 88 11.89 -3.42 -4.10
CA LYS A 88 12.10 -4.70 -4.78
C LYS A 88 12.13 -4.58 -6.30
N HIS A 89 11.34 -3.70 -6.87
CA HIS A 89 11.05 -3.69 -8.31
C HIS A 89 11.17 -2.31 -8.96
N GLY A 90 11.47 -1.25 -8.19
CA GLY A 90 11.50 0.13 -8.67
C GLY A 90 12.46 0.34 -9.84
N TYR A 91 13.58 -0.40 -9.84
CA TYR A 91 14.55 -0.37 -10.94
C TYR A 91 13.95 -0.69 -12.32
N CYS A 92 12.83 -1.39 -12.38
CA CYS A 92 12.10 -1.64 -13.63
C CYS A 92 11.43 -0.37 -14.20
N LEU A 93 11.21 0.66 -13.39
CA LEU A 93 10.67 1.94 -13.83
C LEU A 93 11.75 2.97 -14.09
N ASN A 94 12.72 3.05 -13.18
CA ASN A 94 13.82 3.99 -13.25
C ASN A 94 15.01 3.44 -12.43
N GLY A 95 16.22 3.49 -13.02
CA GLY A 95 17.45 2.99 -12.38
C GLY A 95 17.76 3.66 -11.04
N GLU A 96 17.37 4.93 -10.86
CA GLU A 96 17.59 5.67 -9.60
C GLU A 96 16.89 5.04 -8.40
N PHE A 97 15.85 4.25 -8.60
CA PHE A 97 15.21 3.52 -7.50
C PHE A 97 16.10 2.44 -6.85
N THR A 98 17.25 2.11 -7.45
CA THR A 98 18.26 1.30 -6.77
C THR A 98 18.85 2.00 -5.54
N HIS A 99 18.77 3.33 -5.51
CA HIS A 99 19.20 4.21 -4.41
C HIS A 99 18.03 4.77 -3.61
N LEU A 100 16.90 4.09 -3.57
CA LEU A 100 15.66 4.57 -2.93
C LEU A 100 15.83 4.96 -1.45
N SER A 101 16.81 4.40 -0.75
CA SER A 101 17.19 4.79 0.61
C SER A 101 17.65 6.25 0.73
N ASP A 102 18.15 6.83 -0.34
CA ASP A 102 18.73 8.18 -0.36
C ASP A 102 17.68 9.24 -0.76
N PHE A 103 16.47 8.77 -1.10
CA PHE A 103 15.40 9.66 -1.53
C PHE A 103 14.82 10.48 -0.37
N LYS A 104 14.58 11.76 -0.64
CA LYS A 104 13.76 12.61 0.21
C LYS A 104 12.29 12.43 -0.13
N ILE A 105 11.52 11.99 0.84
CA ILE A 105 10.06 11.93 0.72
C ILE A 105 9.49 13.24 1.19
N VAL A 106 8.67 13.87 0.37
CA VAL A 106 8.11 15.20 0.62
C VAL A 106 6.61 15.24 0.36
N ASP A 107 5.93 16.21 0.97
CA ASP A 107 4.53 16.51 0.67
C ASP A 107 4.38 17.12 -0.73
N GLU A 108 3.18 17.03 -1.29
CA GLU A 108 2.86 17.51 -2.65
C GLU A 108 2.99 19.03 -2.81
N ASP A 109 2.95 19.76 -1.72
CA ASP A 109 3.06 21.22 -1.64
C ASP A 109 4.41 21.70 -1.06
N SER A 110 5.36 20.77 -0.90
CA SER A 110 6.68 21.09 -0.33
C SER A 110 7.42 22.15 -1.15
N PRO A 111 7.92 23.22 -0.53
CA PRO A 111 8.74 24.24 -1.22
C PRO A 111 10.00 23.66 -1.89
N LEU A 112 10.49 22.52 -1.40
CA LEU A 112 11.65 21.85 -2.01
C LEU A 112 11.39 21.48 -3.48
N LEU A 113 10.16 21.18 -3.86
CA LEU A 113 9.81 20.82 -5.23
C LEU A 113 10.15 21.95 -6.22
N ASN A 114 9.99 23.22 -5.81
CA ASN A 114 10.29 24.38 -6.65
C ASN A 114 11.77 24.48 -7.07
N THR A 115 12.66 23.72 -6.42
CA THR A 115 14.07 23.64 -6.82
C THR A 115 14.24 22.81 -8.09
N PHE A 116 13.34 21.88 -8.36
CA PHE A 116 13.48 20.89 -9.43
C PHE A 116 12.44 21.01 -10.53
N ILE A 117 11.31 21.69 -10.26
CA ILE A 117 10.17 21.79 -11.17
C ILE A 117 9.77 23.26 -11.40
N THR A 118 9.15 23.53 -12.55
CA THR A 118 8.58 24.84 -12.89
C THR A 118 7.21 25.04 -12.25
N SER A 119 6.69 26.29 -12.26
CA SER A 119 5.32 26.56 -11.82
C SER A 119 4.28 25.78 -12.63
N ALA A 120 4.48 25.63 -13.94
CA ALA A 120 3.59 24.83 -14.80
C ALA A 120 3.60 23.34 -14.43
N ASP A 121 4.75 22.79 -14.03
CA ASP A 121 4.84 21.42 -13.51
C ASP A 121 4.10 21.29 -12.16
N SER A 122 4.29 22.27 -11.28
CA SER A 122 3.60 22.31 -9.99
C SER A 122 2.07 22.28 -10.15
N ASP A 123 1.54 23.03 -11.12
CA ASP A 123 0.12 23.03 -11.44
C ASP A 123 -0.37 21.64 -11.89
N LYS A 124 0.46 20.91 -12.65
CA LYS A 124 0.16 19.52 -13.07
C LYS A 124 0.17 18.54 -11.88
N LEU A 125 1.16 18.65 -10.98
CA LEU A 125 1.20 17.84 -9.76
C LEU A 125 -0.02 18.12 -8.88
N LYS A 126 -0.41 19.39 -8.76
CA LYS A 126 -1.57 19.83 -8.00
C LYS A 126 -2.87 19.24 -8.53
N LYS A 127 -3.06 19.15 -9.85
CA LYS A 127 -4.25 18.51 -10.44
C LYS A 127 -4.44 17.07 -9.95
N VAL A 128 -3.36 16.29 -9.88
CA VAL A 128 -3.42 14.92 -9.35
C VAL A 128 -3.79 14.93 -7.87
N ASN A 129 -3.17 15.81 -7.07
CA ASN A 129 -3.45 15.92 -5.66
C ASN A 129 -4.92 16.30 -5.39
N ASP A 130 -5.45 17.26 -6.14
CA ASP A 130 -6.85 17.70 -6.05
C ASP A 130 -7.82 16.59 -6.48
N ALA A 131 -7.51 15.88 -7.56
CA ALA A 131 -8.31 14.73 -8.01
C ALA A 131 -8.34 13.59 -6.98
N VAL A 132 -7.20 13.33 -6.30
CA VAL A 132 -7.13 12.34 -5.21
C VAL A 132 -7.97 12.78 -4.02
N LYS A 133 -7.89 14.05 -3.60
CA LYS A 133 -8.68 14.62 -2.50
C LYS A 133 -10.19 14.60 -2.81
N ALA A 134 -10.55 14.94 -4.05
CA ALA A 134 -11.94 14.94 -4.51
C ALA A 134 -12.48 13.53 -4.83
N SER A 135 -11.63 12.50 -4.75
CA SER A 135 -11.96 11.13 -5.21
C SER A 135 -12.45 11.08 -6.66
N ASN A 136 -11.98 12.02 -7.50
CA ASN A 136 -12.34 12.11 -8.91
C ASN A 136 -11.43 11.22 -9.77
N LYS A 137 -11.91 10.03 -10.09
CA LYS A 137 -11.16 9.02 -10.83
C LYS A 137 -10.85 9.44 -12.27
N GLU A 138 -11.78 10.12 -12.95
CA GLU A 138 -11.62 10.51 -14.36
C GLU A 138 -10.54 11.56 -14.49
N GLU A 139 -10.57 12.58 -13.64
CA GLU A 139 -9.57 13.63 -13.58
C GLU A 139 -8.20 13.09 -13.18
N LEU A 140 -8.15 12.18 -12.20
CA LEU A 140 -6.92 11.50 -11.84
C LEU A 140 -6.30 10.77 -13.04
N ILE A 141 -7.09 9.96 -13.77
CA ILE A 141 -6.58 9.21 -14.92
C ILE A 141 -6.05 10.14 -15.99
N ALA A 142 -6.76 11.25 -16.28
CA ALA A 142 -6.33 12.23 -17.28
C ALA A 142 -5.03 12.94 -16.92
N ALA A 143 -4.74 13.11 -15.63
CA ALA A 143 -3.54 13.82 -15.15
C ALA A 143 -2.33 12.91 -14.86
N LEU A 144 -2.52 11.58 -14.83
CA LEU A 144 -1.47 10.64 -14.39
C LEU A 144 -0.23 10.61 -15.28
N ASP A 145 -0.37 10.74 -16.60
CA ASP A 145 0.77 10.66 -17.52
C ASP A 145 1.65 11.90 -17.39
N ASP A 146 1.06 13.08 -17.29
CA ASP A 146 1.79 14.33 -17.03
C ASP A 146 2.50 14.29 -15.68
N TYR A 147 1.82 13.82 -14.62
CA TYR A 147 2.41 13.65 -13.30
C TYR A 147 3.60 12.69 -13.34
N TRP A 148 3.44 11.55 -14.01
CA TRP A 148 4.50 10.55 -14.12
C TRP A 148 5.73 11.10 -14.87
N ASP A 149 5.52 11.86 -15.94
CA ASP A 149 6.62 12.44 -16.70
C ASP A 149 7.46 13.40 -15.83
N ILE A 150 6.80 14.27 -15.06
CA ILE A 150 7.48 15.18 -14.12
C ILE A 150 8.19 14.37 -13.02
N LEU A 151 7.49 13.43 -12.39
CA LEU A 151 8.04 12.60 -11.33
C LEU A 151 9.30 11.86 -11.82
N ASN A 152 9.19 11.18 -12.95
CA ASN A 152 10.25 10.31 -13.47
C ASN A 152 11.47 11.09 -13.97
N ARG A 153 11.27 12.22 -14.66
CA ARG A 153 12.35 12.95 -15.30
C ARG A 153 12.98 14.03 -14.43
N LYS A 154 12.23 14.57 -13.45
CA LYS A 154 12.68 15.75 -12.68
C LYS A 154 12.86 15.44 -11.19
N LEU A 155 11.98 14.65 -10.59
CA LEU A 155 12.06 14.39 -9.16
C LEU A 155 12.89 13.16 -8.84
N ILE A 156 12.62 12.02 -9.47
CA ILE A 156 13.35 10.77 -9.22
C ILE A 156 14.84 10.92 -9.53
N THR A 157 15.20 11.61 -10.62
CA THR A 157 16.61 11.89 -10.98
C THR A 157 17.33 12.78 -9.97
N ASN A 158 16.61 13.48 -9.12
CA ASN A 158 17.16 14.29 -8.02
C ASN A 158 16.94 13.65 -6.64
N HIS A 159 16.61 12.36 -6.61
CA HIS A 159 16.33 11.57 -5.40
C HIS A 159 15.23 12.21 -4.53
N VAL A 160 14.20 12.74 -5.16
CA VAL A 160 13.02 13.29 -4.50
C VAL A 160 11.78 12.52 -4.96
N ILE A 161 10.91 12.21 -4.03
CA ILE A 161 9.62 11.57 -4.33
C ILE A 161 8.54 12.11 -3.39
N THR A 162 7.34 12.31 -3.93
CA THR A 162 6.20 12.74 -3.12
C THR A 162 5.41 11.54 -2.61
N TYR A 163 4.54 11.77 -1.61
CA TYR A 163 3.67 10.67 -1.10
C TYR A 163 2.78 10.09 -2.19
N ASN A 164 2.14 10.90 -3.02
CA ASN A 164 1.38 10.39 -4.17
C ASN A 164 2.30 9.71 -5.18
N GLY A 165 3.51 10.23 -5.38
CA GLY A 165 4.53 9.66 -6.25
C GLY A 165 4.91 8.22 -5.87
N ILE A 166 5.00 7.92 -4.58
CA ILE A 166 5.23 6.56 -4.07
C ILE A 166 4.10 5.62 -4.51
N LEU A 167 2.84 6.02 -4.28
CA LEU A 167 1.68 5.20 -4.63
C LEU A 167 1.54 5.03 -6.14
N ILE A 168 1.69 6.10 -6.91
CA ILE A 168 1.61 6.08 -8.39
C ILE A 168 2.69 5.18 -8.98
N SER A 169 3.93 5.27 -8.49
CA SER A 169 5.03 4.40 -8.94
C SER A 169 4.74 2.93 -8.66
N ALA A 170 4.26 2.60 -7.46
CA ALA A 170 3.87 1.23 -7.12
C ALA A 170 2.70 0.71 -7.96
N ILE A 171 1.67 1.54 -8.21
CA ILE A 171 0.55 1.21 -9.09
C ILE A 171 1.03 0.95 -10.51
N LYS A 172 2.01 1.73 -11.00
CA LYS A 172 2.60 1.58 -12.32
C LYS A 172 3.37 0.27 -12.43
N LEU A 173 4.17 -0.10 -11.44
CA LEU A 173 4.84 -1.42 -11.36
C LEU A 173 3.83 -2.58 -11.37
N LEU A 174 2.74 -2.44 -10.64
CA LEU A 174 1.69 -3.46 -10.60
C LEU A 174 0.83 -3.52 -11.88
N ARG A 175 1.09 -2.70 -12.90
CA ARG A 175 0.57 -2.89 -14.26
C ARG A 175 1.34 -4.00 -14.99
N GLU A 176 2.61 -4.22 -14.64
CA GLU A 176 3.40 -5.31 -15.18
C GLU A 176 2.86 -6.66 -14.71
N THR A 177 2.49 -7.50 -15.67
CA THR A 177 1.79 -8.76 -15.41
C THR A 177 2.57 -9.68 -14.46
N GLN A 178 3.90 -9.76 -14.62
CA GLN A 178 4.74 -10.62 -13.78
C GLN A 178 4.76 -10.15 -12.32
N ILE A 179 4.93 -8.83 -12.08
CA ILE A 179 4.96 -8.24 -10.74
C ILE A 179 3.58 -8.39 -10.08
N SER A 180 2.52 -8.03 -10.81
CA SER A 180 1.15 -8.16 -10.32
C SER A 180 0.81 -9.60 -9.96
N SER A 181 1.12 -10.57 -10.84
CA SER A 181 0.86 -11.99 -10.61
C SER A 181 1.62 -12.53 -9.41
N PHE A 182 2.87 -12.09 -9.21
CA PHE A 182 3.64 -12.45 -8.01
C PHE A 182 2.90 -12.04 -6.73
N TYR A 183 2.49 -10.77 -6.60
CA TYR A 183 1.80 -10.29 -5.38
C TYR A 183 0.43 -10.93 -5.19
N LYS A 184 -0.35 -11.13 -6.26
CA LYS A 184 -1.64 -11.83 -6.22
C LYS A 184 -1.53 -13.28 -5.75
N GLN A 185 -0.43 -13.95 -6.08
CA GLN A 185 -0.18 -15.31 -5.63
C GLN A 185 0.47 -15.34 -4.25
N TYR A 186 1.31 -14.36 -3.90
CA TYR A 186 2.04 -14.32 -2.65
C TYR A 186 1.13 -14.06 -1.44
N TYR A 187 0.17 -13.15 -1.60
CA TYR A 187 -0.82 -12.89 -0.56
C TYR A 187 -2.08 -13.73 -0.78
N GLN A 188 -2.24 -14.75 0.05
CA GLN A 188 -3.44 -15.60 0.00
C GLN A 188 -4.67 -14.90 0.58
N MET A 189 -4.45 -13.96 1.51
CA MET A 189 -5.49 -13.17 2.16
C MET A 189 -5.05 -11.72 2.25
N ILE A 190 -5.96 -10.81 1.95
CA ILE A 190 -5.78 -9.37 2.12
C ILE A 190 -6.88 -8.87 3.04
N ILE A 191 -6.51 -8.23 4.13
CA ILE A 191 -7.46 -7.62 5.08
C ILE A 191 -7.15 -6.14 5.19
N ILE A 192 -8.16 -5.30 5.17
CA ILE A 192 -8.04 -3.85 5.21
C ILE A 192 -8.84 -3.31 6.37
N ASP A 193 -8.16 -2.64 7.30
CA ASP A 193 -8.80 -1.92 8.40
C ASP A 193 -9.09 -0.47 7.99
N GLU A 194 -10.21 0.08 8.44
CA GLU A 194 -10.68 1.44 8.17
C GLU A 194 -10.72 1.75 6.66
N PHE A 195 -11.31 0.85 5.87
CA PHE A 195 -11.36 0.98 4.41
C PHE A 195 -12.01 2.28 3.93
N GLN A 196 -12.93 2.85 4.72
CA GLN A 196 -13.59 4.12 4.42
C GLN A 196 -12.62 5.31 4.34
N ASP A 197 -11.46 5.23 5.00
CA ASP A 197 -10.42 6.27 5.00
C ASP A 197 -9.45 6.14 3.81
N THR A 198 -9.65 5.11 2.98
CA THR A 198 -8.80 4.83 1.83
C THR A 198 -9.01 5.87 0.73
N ASN A 199 -7.96 6.62 0.40
CA ASN A 199 -8.02 7.53 -0.75
C ASN A 199 -7.99 6.78 -2.10
N LEU A 200 -8.21 7.51 -3.18
CA LEU A 200 -8.34 6.95 -4.52
C LEU A 200 -7.08 6.18 -4.97
N LEU A 201 -5.87 6.66 -4.64
CA LEU A 201 -4.62 5.95 -4.99
C LEU A 201 -4.47 4.67 -4.18
N GLY A 202 -4.77 4.70 -2.88
CA GLY A 202 -4.81 3.50 -2.04
C GLY A 202 -5.78 2.45 -2.57
N TYR A 203 -6.98 2.88 -2.95
CA TYR A 203 -7.97 2.01 -3.60
C TYR A 203 -7.44 1.38 -4.91
N LEU A 204 -6.81 2.18 -5.78
CA LEU A 204 -6.24 1.69 -7.02
C LEU A 204 -5.08 0.70 -6.79
N LEU A 205 -4.26 0.94 -5.77
CA LEU A 205 -3.20 0.02 -5.36
C LEU A 205 -3.77 -1.34 -4.95
N ILE A 206 -4.78 -1.35 -4.05
CA ILE A 206 -5.46 -2.58 -3.62
C ILE A 206 -6.06 -3.30 -4.81
N LYS A 207 -6.77 -2.58 -5.69
CA LYS A 207 -7.40 -3.16 -6.88
C LYS A 207 -6.42 -3.92 -7.77
N LYS A 208 -5.14 -3.53 -7.79
CA LYS A 208 -4.09 -4.23 -8.54
C LYS A 208 -3.61 -5.51 -7.84
N LEU A 209 -3.79 -5.61 -6.54
CA LEU A 209 -3.41 -6.77 -5.74
C LEU A 209 -4.49 -7.83 -5.67
N ILE A 210 -5.75 -7.45 -5.89
CA ILE A 210 -6.87 -8.38 -5.85
C ILE A 210 -6.79 -9.33 -7.04
N GLY A 211 -6.75 -10.61 -6.74
CA GLY A 211 -6.85 -11.72 -7.69
C GLY A 211 -7.94 -12.70 -7.21
N ASN A 212 -7.59 -13.96 -7.01
CA ASN A 212 -8.42 -14.98 -6.38
C ASN A 212 -8.23 -15.04 -4.85
N ASN A 213 -7.70 -14.00 -4.25
CA ASN A 213 -7.41 -13.89 -2.83
C ASN A 213 -8.70 -13.65 -2.04
N MET A 214 -8.75 -14.17 -0.82
CA MET A 214 -9.76 -13.75 0.16
C MET A 214 -9.50 -12.28 0.57
N ILE A 215 -10.54 -11.49 0.64
CA ILE A 215 -10.51 -10.08 1.07
C ILE A 215 -11.44 -9.92 2.27
#